data_157a1192624f3c287f246518d1428175
#
_entry.id   157a1192624f3c287f246518d1428175
#
_cell.length_a   1.000
_cell.length_b   1.000
_cell.length_c   1.000
_cell.angle_alpha   90.00
_cell.angle_beta   90.00
_cell.angle_gamma   90.00
#
_symmetry.space_group_name_H-M   'P 1'
#
loop_
_entity.id
_entity.type
_entity.pdbx_description
1 polymer ?
#
loop_
_entity_poly.entity_id
_entity_poly.type
_entity_poly.pdbx_seq_one_letter_code
_entity_poly.pdbx_strand_id
1 'polypeptide(L)'
;VVLDYVEDYANGTIWSIGLLRAKFANDFTQLLNRRNVILKRIQEKGRIDVSNVQRSHPENHLVEMGVEASINIIQHPEFVSLLKQGTIKRIEQTQSISCDGVRVYNSPDFIHHSERGETLVKLNPFGEIAASRRQRQAALLRLYGGNDSTILQFYLQQRHWNVKKTIPTDAEVNDAMSLVRLDLEQMENLYSLVGKNNNLDKVPLADTYRSCMNCQVRFICPSKDGLERAKAEQFTLMCT
;
A
#
# COMPACT_ATOMS: atom_id res chain seq x y z
N VAL A 1 2.89 -14.18 -1.35
CA VAL A 1 3.46 -14.92 -2.50
C VAL A 1 4.66 -14.17 -3.10
N VAL A 2 4.53 -12.91 -3.59
CA VAL A 2 5.68 -12.21 -4.24
C VAL A 2 6.89 -12.15 -3.31
N LEU A 3 6.69 -11.73 -2.06
CA LEU A 3 7.78 -11.62 -1.08
C LEU A 3 8.40 -12.98 -0.75
N ASP A 4 7.58 -14.03 -0.60
CA ASP A 4 8.07 -15.39 -0.34
C ASP A 4 8.91 -15.91 -1.52
N TYR A 5 8.42 -15.65 -2.75
CA TYR A 5 9.14 -16.06 -3.96
C TYR A 5 10.49 -15.35 -4.10
N VAL A 6 10.52 -14.06 -3.82
CA VAL A 6 11.76 -13.25 -3.86
C VAL A 6 12.76 -13.73 -2.82
N GLU A 7 12.31 -14.02 -1.60
CA GLU A 7 13.14 -14.54 -0.52
C GLU A 7 13.71 -15.92 -0.84
N ASP A 8 12.85 -16.85 -1.27
CA ASP A 8 13.26 -18.20 -1.65
C ASP A 8 14.25 -18.18 -2.81
N TYR A 9 14.01 -17.33 -3.82
CA TYR A 9 14.94 -17.14 -4.93
C TYR A 9 16.30 -16.60 -4.47
N ALA A 10 16.31 -15.63 -3.58
CA ALA A 10 17.55 -15.08 -3.01
C ALA A 10 18.34 -16.12 -2.20
N ASN A 11 17.64 -17.10 -1.61
CA ASN A 11 18.23 -18.23 -0.89
C ASN A 11 18.54 -19.43 -1.79
N GLY A 12 18.45 -19.29 -3.11
CA GLY A 12 18.78 -20.34 -4.08
C GLY A 12 17.65 -21.31 -4.38
N THR A 13 16.46 -21.12 -3.84
CA THR A 13 15.28 -21.95 -4.10
C THR A 13 14.46 -21.42 -5.26
N ILE A 14 14.38 -22.19 -6.34
CA ILE A 14 13.64 -21.81 -7.54
C ILE A 14 12.28 -22.50 -7.56
N TRP A 15 11.20 -21.71 -7.58
CA TRP A 15 9.85 -22.27 -7.77
C TRP A 15 9.55 -22.48 -9.25
N SER A 16 8.88 -23.57 -9.58
CA SER A 16 8.30 -23.73 -10.90
C SER A 16 7.16 -22.72 -11.12
N ILE A 17 6.93 -22.37 -12.38
CA ILE A 17 5.79 -21.49 -12.74
C ILE A 17 4.46 -22.10 -12.28
N GLY A 18 4.33 -23.44 -12.35
CA GLY A 18 3.15 -24.14 -11.87
C GLY A 18 2.93 -23.96 -10.36
N LEU A 19 3.99 -24.07 -9.55
CA LEU A 19 3.92 -23.81 -8.10
C LEU A 19 3.56 -22.36 -7.80
N LEU A 20 4.21 -21.42 -8.47
CA LEU A 20 3.95 -19.99 -8.30
C LEU A 20 2.48 -19.66 -8.60
N ARG A 21 1.94 -20.16 -9.72
CA ARG A 21 0.53 -20.03 -10.10
C ARG A 21 -0.40 -20.63 -9.06
N ALA A 22 -0.11 -21.83 -8.56
CA ALA A 22 -0.91 -22.49 -7.54
C ALA A 22 -0.96 -21.70 -6.23
N LYS A 23 0.17 -21.14 -5.79
CA LYS A 23 0.23 -20.29 -4.59
C LYS A 23 -0.60 -19.01 -4.76
N PHE A 24 -0.51 -18.31 -5.90
CA PHE A 24 -1.34 -17.14 -6.17
C PHE A 24 -2.83 -17.47 -6.19
N ALA A 25 -3.22 -18.55 -6.87
CA ALA A 25 -4.61 -18.99 -6.94
C ALA A 25 -5.16 -19.32 -5.53
N ASN A 26 -4.38 -20.01 -4.69
CA ASN A 26 -4.76 -20.31 -3.31
C ASN A 26 -4.94 -19.04 -2.47
N ASP A 27 -3.95 -18.14 -2.47
CA ASP A 27 -4.03 -16.88 -1.71
C ASP A 27 -5.20 -16.01 -2.17
N PHE A 28 -5.43 -15.94 -3.48
CA PHE A 28 -6.55 -15.21 -4.03
C PHE A 28 -7.90 -15.79 -3.57
N THR A 29 -8.03 -17.12 -3.60
CA THR A 29 -9.21 -17.83 -3.07
C THR A 29 -9.43 -17.54 -1.58
N GLN A 30 -8.37 -17.54 -0.77
CA GLN A 30 -8.47 -17.20 0.64
C GLN A 30 -8.91 -15.75 0.87
N LEU A 31 -8.37 -14.79 0.09
CA LEU A 31 -8.76 -13.39 0.16
C LEU A 31 -10.23 -13.21 -0.23
N LEU A 32 -10.71 -13.88 -1.27
CA LEU A 32 -12.13 -13.87 -1.65
C LEU A 32 -13.03 -14.43 -0.55
N ASN A 33 -12.64 -15.54 0.06
CA ASN A 33 -13.39 -16.12 1.16
C ASN A 33 -13.49 -15.16 2.36
N ARG A 34 -12.38 -14.52 2.76
CA ARG A 34 -12.37 -13.49 3.81
C ARG A 34 -13.27 -12.31 3.44
N ARG A 35 -13.18 -11.82 2.20
CA ARG A 35 -14.06 -10.75 1.69
C ARG A 35 -15.52 -11.14 1.79
N ASN A 36 -15.90 -12.34 1.36
CA ASN A 36 -17.29 -12.81 1.39
C ASN A 36 -17.83 -12.90 2.83
N VAL A 37 -17.01 -13.35 3.79
CA VAL A 37 -17.37 -13.33 5.22
C VAL A 37 -17.62 -11.91 5.72
N ILE A 38 -16.75 -10.95 5.35
CA ILE A 38 -16.93 -9.55 5.74
C ILE A 38 -18.20 -8.97 5.12
N LEU A 39 -18.42 -9.18 3.82
CA LEU A 39 -19.61 -8.70 3.12
C LEU A 39 -20.90 -9.27 3.73
N LYS A 40 -20.92 -10.57 4.06
CA LYS A 40 -22.06 -11.21 4.73
C LYS A 40 -22.34 -10.54 6.08
N ARG A 41 -21.33 -10.30 6.92
CA ARG A 41 -21.50 -9.61 8.21
C ARG A 41 -22.03 -8.18 8.06
N ILE A 42 -21.62 -7.47 7.01
CA ILE A 42 -22.08 -6.11 6.72
C ILE A 42 -23.55 -6.14 6.29
N GLN A 43 -23.93 -7.10 5.46
CA GLN A 43 -25.31 -7.32 5.00
C GLN A 43 -26.24 -7.69 6.16
N GLU A 44 -25.81 -8.62 7.04
CA GLU A 44 -26.56 -9.02 8.23
C GLU A 44 -26.85 -7.86 9.19
N LYS A 45 -25.97 -6.86 9.24
CA LYS A 45 -26.17 -5.63 10.01
C LYS A 45 -27.06 -4.59 9.34
N GLY A 46 -27.69 -4.93 8.19
CA GLY A 46 -28.64 -4.09 7.47
C GLY A 46 -28.04 -2.80 6.89
N ARG A 47 -26.71 -2.72 6.79
CA ARG A 47 -26.03 -1.47 6.40
C ARG A 47 -25.86 -1.29 4.90
N ILE A 48 -25.93 -2.39 4.09
CA ILE A 48 -25.63 -2.31 2.65
C ILE A 48 -26.25 -3.48 1.88
N ASP A 49 -26.74 -3.17 0.68
CA ASP A 49 -26.98 -4.17 -0.34
C ASP A 49 -25.65 -4.47 -1.07
N VAL A 50 -25.09 -5.65 -0.81
CA VAL A 50 -23.81 -6.09 -1.41
C VAL A 50 -23.99 -6.82 -2.74
N SER A 51 -25.23 -6.96 -3.24
CA SER A 51 -25.52 -7.67 -4.50
C SER A 51 -24.84 -7.05 -5.72
N ASN A 52 -24.54 -5.74 -5.66
CA ASN A 52 -23.95 -4.97 -6.74
C ASN A 52 -22.41 -4.79 -6.64
N VAL A 53 -21.74 -5.48 -5.70
CA VAL A 53 -20.26 -5.41 -5.61
C VAL A 53 -19.64 -6.28 -6.68
N GLN A 54 -19.53 -5.75 -7.90
CA GLN A 54 -18.94 -6.45 -9.03
C GLN A 54 -17.43 -6.67 -8.86
N ARG A 55 -16.93 -7.80 -9.34
CA ARG A 55 -15.49 -8.06 -9.49
C ARG A 55 -14.98 -7.26 -10.68
N SER A 56 -13.93 -6.48 -10.49
CA SER A 56 -13.36 -5.64 -11.55
C SER A 56 -12.56 -6.44 -12.59
N HIS A 57 -12.05 -7.65 -12.24
CA HIS A 57 -11.24 -8.48 -13.12
C HIS A 57 -11.51 -9.98 -12.91
N PRO A 58 -11.39 -10.81 -13.98
CA PRO A 58 -11.39 -12.27 -13.86
C PRO A 58 -10.27 -12.76 -12.94
N GLU A 59 -10.56 -13.77 -12.11
CA GLU A 59 -9.59 -14.34 -11.16
C GLU A 59 -8.28 -14.79 -11.82
N ASN A 60 -8.38 -15.48 -12.95
CA ASN A 60 -7.22 -15.98 -13.69
C ASN A 60 -6.30 -14.85 -14.16
N HIS A 61 -6.85 -13.69 -14.55
CA HIS A 61 -6.05 -12.55 -14.96
C HIS A 61 -5.19 -11.99 -13.81
N LEU A 62 -5.75 -11.91 -12.60
CA LEU A 62 -5.02 -11.43 -11.43
C LEU A 62 -3.91 -12.42 -11.00
N VAL A 63 -4.18 -13.72 -11.10
CA VAL A 63 -3.18 -14.77 -10.85
C VAL A 63 -2.01 -14.64 -11.84
N GLU A 64 -2.29 -14.53 -13.14
CA GLU A 64 -1.22 -14.40 -14.15
C GLU A 64 -0.43 -13.09 -14.00
N MET A 65 -1.09 -11.98 -13.66
CA MET A 65 -0.39 -10.72 -13.33
C MET A 65 0.56 -10.89 -12.14
N GLY A 66 0.15 -11.61 -11.11
CA GLY A 66 0.99 -11.91 -9.94
C GLY A 66 2.20 -12.78 -10.30
N VAL A 67 1.98 -13.81 -11.12
CA VAL A 67 3.05 -14.69 -11.64
C VAL A 67 4.06 -13.88 -12.45
N GLU A 68 3.61 -13.10 -13.43
CA GLU A 68 4.48 -12.25 -14.25
C GLU A 68 5.25 -11.24 -13.40
N ALA A 69 4.60 -10.55 -12.47
CA ALA A 69 5.25 -9.62 -11.58
C ALA A 69 6.37 -10.28 -10.76
N SER A 70 6.13 -11.50 -10.28
CA SER A 70 7.13 -12.26 -9.51
C SER A 70 8.34 -12.66 -10.35
N ILE A 71 8.11 -13.10 -11.58
CA ILE A 71 9.19 -13.47 -12.50
C ILE A 71 9.99 -12.22 -12.89
N ASN A 72 9.30 -11.12 -13.21
CA ASN A 72 9.94 -9.90 -13.66
C ASN A 72 10.78 -9.21 -12.57
N ILE A 73 10.42 -9.32 -11.29
CA ILE A 73 11.24 -8.72 -10.23
C ILE A 73 12.59 -9.43 -10.06
N ILE A 74 12.62 -10.76 -10.07
CA ILE A 74 13.88 -11.51 -9.93
C ILE A 74 14.79 -11.39 -11.14
N GLN A 75 14.26 -11.03 -12.30
CA GLN A 75 15.00 -10.75 -13.54
C GLN A 75 15.37 -9.28 -13.69
N HIS A 76 14.88 -8.41 -12.83
CA HIS A 76 15.16 -6.98 -12.93
C HIS A 76 16.67 -6.69 -12.69
N PRO A 77 17.34 -5.93 -13.56
CA PRO A 77 18.80 -5.71 -13.48
C PRO A 77 19.28 -5.20 -12.12
N GLU A 78 18.58 -4.25 -11.54
CA GLU A 78 18.92 -3.73 -10.20
C GLU A 78 18.75 -4.79 -9.11
N PHE A 79 17.70 -5.63 -9.19
CA PHE A 79 17.51 -6.70 -8.22
C PHE A 79 18.60 -7.79 -8.34
N VAL A 80 18.93 -8.18 -9.57
CA VAL A 80 20.03 -9.11 -9.84
C VAL A 80 21.37 -8.54 -9.35
N SER A 81 21.58 -7.22 -9.51
CA SER A 81 22.76 -6.55 -8.98
C SER A 81 22.85 -6.61 -7.46
N LEU A 82 21.73 -6.43 -6.74
CA LEU A 82 21.70 -6.59 -5.28
C LEU A 82 22.12 -8.01 -4.87
N LEU A 83 21.57 -9.05 -5.50
CA LEU A 83 21.89 -10.43 -5.19
C LEU A 83 23.37 -10.80 -5.41
N LYS A 84 24.03 -10.14 -6.40
CA LYS A 84 25.45 -10.34 -6.65
C LYS A 84 26.36 -9.62 -5.66
N GLN A 85 25.88 -8.56 -5.02
CA GLN A 85 26.68 -7.68 -4.17
C GLN A 85 26.53 -7.95 -2.68
N GLY A 86 25.61 -8.83 -2.28
CA GLY A 86 25.36 -9.11 -0.88
C GLY A 86 24.22 -10.07 -0.64
N THR A 87 23.68 -10.03 0.57
CA THR A 87 22.57 -10.89 1.01
C THR A 87 21.32 -10.05 1.21
N ILE A 88 20.17 -10.64 0.89
CA ILE A 88 18.87 -10.04 1.11
C ILE A 88 18.16 -10.77 2.26
N LYS A 89 17.68 -10.00 3.24
CA LYS A 89 16.88 -10.50 4.36
C LYS A 89 15.49 -9.89 4.33
N ARG A 90 14.47 -10.72 4.35
CA ARG A 90 13.08 -10.28 4.45
C ARG A 90 12.75 -9.76 5.84
N ILE A 91 11.89 -8.75 5.90
CA ILE A 91 11.25 -8.32 7.12
C ILE A 91 9.90 -9.05 7.24
N GLU A 92 9.86 -10.07 8.08
CA GLU A 92 8.70 -10.97 8.21
C GLU A 92 7.45 -10.29 8.77
N GLN A 93 7.63 -9.32 9.64
CA GLN A 93 6.54 -8.58 10.26
C GLN A 93 6.73 -7.09 10.06
N THR A 94 5.64 -6.41 9.71
CA THR A 94 5.64 -4.94 9.67
C THR A 94 5.99 -4.41 11.04
N GLN A 95 7.21 -3.93 11.19
CA GLN A 95 7.69 -3.33 12.42
C GLN A 95 7.24 -1.88 12.48
N SER A 96 6.92 -1.40 13.68
CA SER A 96 6.72 0.03 13.92
C SER A 96 8.00 0.65 14.46
N ILE A 97 8.29 1.84 13.98
CA ILE A 97 9.32 2.71 14.58
C ILE A 97 8.61 3.73 15.44
N SER A 98 9.10 3.92 16.64
CA SER A 98 8.66 5.03 17.49
C SER A 98 9.55 6.24 17.20
N CYS A 99 8.94 7.33 16.74
CA CYS A 99 9.60 8.60 16.55
C CYS A 99 8.76 9.68 17.26
N ASP A 100 9.33 10.30 18.26
CA ASP A 100 8.66 11.33 19.10
C ASP A 100 7.27 10.90 19.63
N GLY A 101 7.16 9.63 20.05
CA GLY A 101 5.90 9.06 20.56
C GLY A 101 4.90 8.60 19.50
N VAL A 102 5.15 8.88 18.22
CA VAL A 102 4.33 8.41 17.10
C VAL A 102 4.86 7.06 16.61
N ARG A 103 3.97 6.07 16.42
CA ARG A 103 4.32 4.79 15.80
C ARG A 103 4.12 4.86 14.30
N VAL A 104 5.20 4.73 13.54
CA VAL A 104 5.18 4.71 12.08
C VAL A 104 5.28 3.26 11.59
N TYR A 105 4.30 2.82 10.81
CA TYR A 105 4.22 1.48 10.22
C TYR A 105 4.54 1.54 8.73
N ASN A 106 5.78 1.80 8.39
CA ASN A 106 6.25 1.85 7.00
C ASN A 106 7.57 1.10 6.89
N SER A 107 7.56 -0.22 7.12
CA SER A 107 8.75 -1.05 7.04
C SER A 107 9.16 -1.33 5.59
N PRO A 108 10.46 -1.51 5.32
CA PRO A 108 10.91 -2.13 4.08
C PRO A 108 10.40 -3.57 3.98
N ASP A 109 10.37 -4.12 2.78
CA ASP A 109 10.05 -5.53 2.59
C ASP A 109 11.31 -6.40 2.76
N PHE A 110 12.47 -5.85 2.36
CA PHE A 110 13.77 -6.49 2.51
C PHE A 110 14.84 -5.49 2.94
N ILE A 111 15.85 -6.01 3.62
CA ILE A 111 17.13 -5.32 3.86
C ILE A 111 18.21 -6.08 3.10
N HIS A 112 18.94 -5.37 2.26
CA HIS A 112 20.10 -5.89 1.58
C HIS A 112 21.35 -5.43 2.32
N HIS A 113 22.20 -6.38 2.69
CA HIS A 113 23.48 -6.15 3.34
C HIS A 113 24.62 -6.40 2.35
N SER A 114 25.49 -5.41 2.17
CA SER A 114 26.68 -5.49 1.34
C SER A 114 27.87 -4.87 2.03
N GLU A 115 29.07 -5.03 1.47
CA GLU A 115 30.28 -4.33 1.95
C GLU A 115 30.15 -2.81 1.89
N ARG A 116 29.25 -2.28 1.05
CA ARG A 116 28.97 -0.84 0.90
C ARG A 116 27.93 -0.30 1.88
N GLY A 117 27.40 -1.15 2.77
CA GLY A 117 26.37 -0.79 3.72
C GLY A 117 25.02 -1.42 3.43
N GLU A 118 23.98 -0.87 4.06
CA GLU A 118 22.62 -1.37 3.97
C GLU A 118 21.80 -0.65 2.91
N THR A 119 21.01 -1.42 2.18
CA THR A 119 20.01 -0.91 1.25
C THR A 119 18.65 -1.43 1.65
N LEU A 120 17.70 -0.54 1.87
CA LEU A 120 16.31 -0.88 2.20
C LEU A 120 15.51 -1.02 0.91
N VAL A 121 14.82 -2.14 0.74
CA VAL A 121 14.08 -2.45 -0.48
C VAL A 121 12.58 -2.48 -0.19
N LYS A 122 11.81 -1.73 -0.97
CA LYS A 122 10.36 -1.69 -0.91
C LYS A 122 9.74 -2.07 -2.26
N LEU A 123 8.85 -3.06 -2.26
CA LEU A 123 8.08 -3.45 -3.44
C LEU A 123 6.68 -2.80 -3.37
N ASN A 124 6.32 -2.03 -4.39
CA ASN A 124 5.03 -1.37 -4.52
C ASN A 124 4.25 -1.99 -5.69
N PRO A 125 3.46 -3.05 -5.46
CA PRO A 125 2.78 -3.80 -6.52
C PRO A 125 1.59 -3.04 -7.13
N PHE A 126 1.17 -1.93 -6.53
CA PHE A 126 0.00 -1.15 -6.97
C PHE A 126 0.32 0.01 -7.92
N GLY A 127 1.51 -0.01 -8.50
CA GLY A 127 1.95 0.99 -9.46
C GLY A 127 2.73 2.15 -8.86
N GLU A 128 3.10 3.08 -9.72
CA GLU A 128 3.85 4.26 -9.33
C GLU A 128 2.95 5.26 -8.61
N ILE A 129 3.39 5.73 -7.47
CA ILE A 129 2.75 6.80 -6.70
C ILE A 129 3.34 8.17 -7.08
N ALA A 130 2.61 9.25 -6.82
CA ALA A 130 3.09 10.61 -7.05
C ALA A 130 4.48 10.83 -6.43
N ALA A 131 5.31 11.61 -7.10
CA ALA A 131 6.71 11.85 -6.70
C ALA A 131 6.84 12.29 -5.24
N SER A 132 5.96 13.18 -4.78
CA SER A 132 5.94 13.66 -3.39
C SER A 132 5.61 12.55 -2.38
N ARG A 133 4.69 11.63 -2.71
CA ARG A 133 4.36 10.48 -1.86
C ARG A 133 5.52 9.48 -1.83
N ARG A 134 6.17 9.26 -2.97
CA ARG A 134 7.33 8.39 -3.09
C ARG A 134 8.48 8.88 -2.22
N GLN A 135 8.78 10.17 -2.29
CA GLN A 135 9.83 10.82 -1.51
C GLN A 135 9.55 10.71 0.00
N ARG A 136 8.32 10.98 0.43
CA ARG A 136 7.89 10.79 1.82
C ARG A 136 7.98 9.34 2.28
N GLN A 137 7.56 8.39 1.45
CA GLN A 137 7.71 6.97 1.76
C GLN A 137 9.19 6.59 1.95
N ALA A 138 10.09 7.06 1.07
CA ALA A 138 11.52 6.83 1.19
C ALA A 138 12.07 7.45 2.48
N ALA A 139 11.70 8.68 2.80
CA ALA A 139 12.11 9.37 4.02
C ALA A 139 11.69 8.60 5.29
N LEU A 140 10.46 8.10 5.35
CA LEU A 140 10.00 7.27 6.47
C LEU A 140 10.68 5.90 6.50
N LEU A 141 11.03 5.30 5.36
CA LEU A 141 11.78 4.04 5.32
C LEU A 141 13.20 4.22 5.90
N ARG A 142 13.82 5.38 5.72
CA ARG A 142 15.15 5.66 6.28
C ARG A 142 15.20 5.50 7.81
N LEU A 143 14.08 5.67 8.51
CA LEU A 143 13.99 5.45 9.96
C LEU A 143 14.32 4.00 10.37
N TYR A 144 14.28 3.02 9.44
CA TYR A 144 14.66 1.62 9.70
C TYR A 144 16.16 1.36 9.51
N GLY A 145 16.84 2.19 8.74
CA GLY A 145 18.27 2.09 8.48
C GLY A 145 19.04 3.21 9.18
N GLY A 146 20.32 3.23 8.95
CA GLY A 146 21.18 4.35 9.38
C GLY A 146 21.00 5.58 8.48
N ASN A 147 21.66 6.68 8.87
CA ASN A 147 21.58 7.97 8.18
C ASN A 147 21.97 7.91 6.69
N ASP A 148 22.81 6.96 6.30
CA ASP A 148 23.30 6.80 4.93
C ASP A 148 22.62 5.66 4.17
N SER A 149 21.49 5.13 4.69
CA SER A 149 20.79 4.02 4.04
C SER A 149 20.24 4.41 2.68
N THR A 150 20.60 3.64 1.68
CA THR A 150 20.00 3.73 0.35
C THR A 150 18.61 3.08 0.36
N ILE A 151 17.62 3.76 -0.21
CA ILE A 151 16.27 3.24 -0.37
C ILE A 151 16.05 2.89 -1.85
N LEU A 152 15.70 1.63 -2.11
CA LEU A 152 15.26 1.17 -3.42
C LEU A 152 13.76 0.87 -3.39
N GLN A 153 13.01 1.60 -4.19
CA GLN A 153 11.57 1.42 -4.31
C GLN A 153 11.25 0.89 -5.71
N PHE A 154 10.71 -0.33 -5.76
CA PHE A 154 10.25 -0.94 -6.99
C PHE A 154 8.76 -0.72 -7.15
N TYR A 155 8.33 -0.24 -8.32
CA TYR A 155 6.93 0.05 -8.67
C TYR A 155 6.52 -0.81 -9.85
N LEU A 156 5.48 -1.63 -9.67
CA LEU A 156 4.93 -2.43 -10.75
C LEU A 156 4.05 -1.54 -11.64
N GLN A 157 4.46 -1.36 -12.90
CA GLN A 157 3.74 -0.58 -13.89
C GLN A 157 3.57 -1.42 -15.17
N GLN A 158 2.34 -1.67 -15.56
CA GLN A 158 2.03 -2.45 -16.77
C GLN A 158 2.84 -3.76 -16.88
N ARG A 159 2.95 -4.52 -15.77
CA ARG A 159 3.71 -5.79 -15.65
C ARG A 159 5.23 -5.67 -15.57
N HIS A 160 5.79 -4.47 -15.65
CA HIS A 160 7.23 -4.22 -15.47
C HIS A 160 7.50 -3.50 -14.15
N TRP A 161 8.67 -3.77 -13.59
CA TRP A 161 9.11 -3.07 -12.40
C TRP A 161 9.99 -1.88 -12.78
N ASN A 162 9.60 -0.71 -12.36
CA ASN A 162 10.44 0.48 -12.38
C ASN A 162 11.07 0.66 -11.02
N VAL A 163 12.34 1.01 -10.98
CA VAL A 163 13.06 1.24 -9.73
C VAL A 163 13.39 2.73 -9.56
N LYS A 164 13.27 3.18 -8.31
CA LYS A 164 13.75 4.50 -7.89
C LYS A 164 14.68 4.32 -6.71
N LYS A 165 15.89 4.88 -6.86
CA LYS A 165 16.92 4.92 -5.82
C LYS A 165 16.90 6.29 -5.17
N THR A 166 16.87 6.34 -3.86
CA THR A 166 16.83 7.58 -3.08
C THR A 166 17.72 7.42 -1.84
N ILE A 167 18.40 8.48 -1.47
CA ILE A 167 19.09 8.63 -0.18
C ILE A 167 18.44 9.87 0.46
N PRO A 168 17.41 9.69 1.30
CA PRO A 168 16.69 10.82 1.89
C PRO A 168 17.60 11.61 2.83
N THR A 169 17.46 12.93 2.82
CA THR A 169 18.12 13.84 3.73
C THR A 169 17.42 13.92 5.08
N ASP A 170 18.06 14.44 6.12
CA ASP A 170 17.45 14.68 7.43
C ASP A 170 16.27 15.66 7.32
N ALA A 171 16.37 16.67 6.46
CA ALA A 171 15.28 17.60 6.20
C ALA A 171 14.05 16.89 5.65
N GLU A 172 14.21 16.00 4.67
CA GLU A 172 13.10 15.21 4.09
C GLU A 172 12.47 14.26 5.12
N VAL A 173 13.26 13.69 6.02
CA VAL A 173 12.75 12.84 7.12
C VAL A 173 11.94 13.70 8.09
N ASN A 174 12.43 14.87 8.49
CA ASN A 174 11.72 15.79 9.38
C ASN A 174 10.41 16.31 8.76
N ASP A 175 10.42 16.63 7.48
CA ASP A 175 9.21 17.04 6.74
C ASP A 175 8.17 15.90 6.69
N ALA A 176 8.62 14.67 6.39
CA ALA A 176 7.74 13.50 6.37
C ALA A 176 7.14 13.23 7.76
N MET A 177 7.93 13.34 8.83
CA MET A 177 7.46 13.17 10.21
C MET A 177 6.51 14.29 10.64
N SER A 178 6.73 15.52 10.20
CA SER A 178 5.82 16.64 10.48
C SER A 178 4.44 16.40 9.86
N LEU A 179 4.38 15.84 8.66
CA LEU A 179 3.12 15.44 8.03
C LEU A 179 2.44 14.28 8.77
N VAL A 180 3.20 13.28 9.24
CA VAL A 180 2.64 12.18 10.06
C VAL A 180 2.01 12.73 11.34
N ARG A 181 2.65 13.69 12.01
CA ARG A 181 2.09 14.34 13.21
C ARG A 181 0.81 15.11 12.89
N LEU A 182 0.79 15.85 11.79
CA LEU A 182 -0.39 16.60 11.35
C LEU A 182 -1.56 15.63 11.03
N ASP A 183 -1.29 14.54 10.31
CA ASP A 183 -2.28 13.51 10.01
C ASP A 183 -2.84 12.87 11.32
N LEU A 184 -1.97 12.59 12.29
CA LEU A 184 -2.38 12.06 13.60
C LEU A 184 -3.30 13.03 14.33
N GLU A 185 -2.93 14.30 14.41
CA GLU A 185 -3.75 15.34 15.03
C GLU A 185 -5.12 15.47 14.37
N GLN A 186 -5.16 15.43 13.03
CA GLN A 186 -6.43 15.43 12.29
C GLN A 186 -7.26 14.17 12.59
N MET A 187 -6.65 12.99 12.68
CA MET A 187 -7.34 11.75 13.04
C MET A 187 -7.90 11.82 14.47
N GLU A 188 -7.16 12.35 15.43
CA GLU A 188 -7.63 12.54 16.80
C GLU A 188 -8.80 13.52 16.88
N ASN A 189 -8.71 14.62 16.14
CA ASN A 189 -9.80 15.60 16.01
C ASN A 189 -11.06 14.94 15.39
N LEU A 190 -10.91 14.17 14.33
CA LEU A 190 -12.01 13.43 13.71
C LEU A 190 -12.61 12.42 14.68
N TYR A 191 -11.76 11.68 15.39
CA TYR A 191 -12.21 10.71 16.39
C TYR A 191 -13.00 11.40 17.52
N SER A 192 -12.56 12.56 17.98
CA SER A 192 -13.27 13.35 18.99
C SER A 192 -14.63 13.85 18.50
N LEU A 193 -14.73 14.25 17.22
CA LEU A 193 -15.98 14.73 16.59
C LEU A 193 -17.01 13.59 16.42
N VAL A 194 -16.53 12.40 16.01
CA VAL A 194 -17.39 11.22 15.82
C VAL A 194 -17.88 10.71 17.17
N GLY A 195 -17.03 10.75 18.19
CA GLY A 195 -17.32 10.36 19.57
C GLY A 195 -17.64 8.87 19.71
N LYS A 196 -17.93 8.46 20.94
CA LYS A 196 -18.27 7.06 21.28
C LYS A 196 -19.58 6.56 20.61
N ASN A 197 -20.44 7.46 20.18
CA ASN A 197 -21.73 7.15 19.60
C ASN A 197 -21.68 6.98 18.06
N ASN A 198 -20.49 6.97 17.47
CA ASN A 198 -20.28 6.84 16.01
C ASN A 198 -21.16 7.81 15.20
N ASN A 199 -21.22 9.09 15.61
CA ASN A 199 -21.96 10.10 14.87
C ASN A 199 -21.22 10.46 13.57
N LEU A 200 -21.52 9.69 12.54
CA LEU A 200 -20.88 9.79 11.23
C LEU A 200 -21.36 11.00 10.41
N ASP A 201 -22.44 11.67 10.82
CA ASP A 201 -22.94 12.89 10.16
C ASP A 201 -21.97 14.06 10.31
N LYS A 202 -21.07 13.99 11.30
CA LYS A 202 -20.03 14.99 11.54
C LYS A 202 -18.73 14.73 10.78
N VAL A 203 -18.61 13.57 10.11
CA VAL A 203 -17.40 13.27 9.32
C VAL A 203 -17.39 14.14 8.07
N PRO A 204 -16.32 14.91 7.83
CA PRO A 204 -16.22 15.70 6.62
C PRO A 204 -16.25 14.79 5.39
N LEU A 205 -16.99 15.18 4.39
CA LEU A 205 -16.98 14.50 3.10
C LEU A 205 -15.67 14.75 2.37
N ALA A 206 -15.37 13.91 1.38
CA ALA A 206 -14.26 14.16 0.48
C ALA A 206 -14.45 15.51 -0.24
N ASP A 207 -13.35 16.24 -0.39
CA ASP A 207 -13.35 17.60 -0.94
C ASP A 207 -13.85 17.70 -2.39
N THR A 208 -13.87 16.59 -3.12
CA THR A 208 -14.29 16.56 -4.52
C THR A 208 -15.19 15.39 -4.85
N TYR A 209 -16.13 15.63 -5.76
CA TYR A 209 -16.95 14.58 -6.37
C TYR A 209 -16.11 13.41 -6.94
N ARG A 210 -14.96 13.72 -7.56
CA ARG A 210 -14.05 12.74 -8.12
C ARG A 210 -13.48 11.81 -7.03
N SER A 211 -13.18 12.33 -5.86
CA SER A 211 -12.72 11.54 -4.70
C SER A 211 -13.81 10.62 -4.21
N CYS A 212 -15.07 11.06 -4.14
CA CYS A 212 -16.21 10.22 -3.81
C CYS A 212 -16.46 9.13 -4.86
N MET A 213 -16.36 9.44 -6.15
CA MET A 213 -16.53 8.48 -7.24
C MET A 213 -15.53 7.34 -7.15
N ASN A 214 -14.28 7.64 -6.80
CA ASN A 214 -13.19 6.67 -6.70
C ASN A 214 -13.06 6.05 -5.29
N CYS A 215 -13.91 6.43 -4.34
CA CYS A 215 -13.85 5.93 -2.98
C CYS A 215 -14.30 4.46 -2.93
N GLN A 216 -13.40 3.61 -2.46
CA GLN A 216 -13.67 2.17 -2.34
C GLN A 216 -14.75 1.83 -1.29
N VAL A 217 -14.99 2.75 -0.35
CA VAL A 217 -15.99 2.59 0.72
C VAL A 217 -17.25 3.43 0.51
N ARG A 218 -17.46 4.00 -0.68
CA ARG A 218 -18.61 4.87 -0.97
C ARG A 218 -19.97 4.21 -0.71
N PHE A 219 -20.08 2.89 -0.92
CA PHE A 219 -21.34 2.14 -0.72
C PHE A 219 -21.63 1.83 0.74
N ILE A 220 -20.66 2.00 1.63
CA ILE A 220 -20.81 1.93 3.09
C ILE A 220 -20.73 3.29 3.75
N CYS A 221 -20.53 4.32 2.94
CA CYS A 221 -20.50 5.69 3.44
C CYS A 221 -21.83 6.00 4.13
N PRO A 222 -21.81 6.46 5.39
CA PRO A 222 -23.02 6.78 6.14
C PRO A 222 -23.82 7.93 5.52
N SER A 223 -23.17 8.76 4.72
CA SER A 223 -23.82 9.77 3.91
C SER A 223 -24.36 9.10 2.65
N LYS A 224 -25.58 8.55 2.70
CA LYS A 224 -26.25 8.03 1.51
C LYS A 224 -26.27 9.02 0.36
N ASP A 225 -26.32 10.31 0.68
CA ASP A 225 -26.39 11.45 -0.26
C ASP A 225 -25.03 12.15 -0.46
N GLY A 226 -23.94 11.62 0.13
CA GLY A 226 -22.61 12.25 0.07
C GLY A 226 -22.11 12.47 -1.34
N LEU A 227 -22.39 11.52 -2.25
CA LEU A 227 -22.02 11.63 -3.65
C LEU A 227 -22.86 12.73 -4.35
N GLU A 228 -24.15 12.79 -4.11
CA GLU A 228 -25.04 13.80 -4.70
C GLU A 228 -24.77 15.20 -4.13
N ARG A 229 -24.46 15.28 -2.83
CA ARG A 229 -24.07 16.52 -2.18
C ARG A 229 -22.72 17.06 -2.69
N ALA A 230 -21.71 16.20 -2.80
CA ALA A 230 -20.41 16.56 -3.37
C ALA A 230 -20.53 16.99 -4.85
N LYS A 231 -21.44 16.35 -5.60
CA LYS A 231 -21.77 16.75 -6.97
C LYS A 231 -22.42 18.12 -7.02
N ALA A 232 -23.39 18.39 -6.15
CA ALA A 232 -24.08 19.68 -6.08
C ALA A 232 -23.13 20.83 -5.69
N GLU A 233 -22.27 20.63 -4.69
CA GLU A 233 -21.27 21.60 -4.26
C GLU A 233 -20.27 21.91 -5.38
N GLN A 234 -19.83 20.90 -6.12
CA GLN A 234 -18.91 21.09 -7.25
C GLN A 234 -19.56 21.82 -8.42
N PHE A 235 -20.84 21.58 -8.69
CA PHE A 235 -21.62 22.34 -9.69
C PHE A 235 -21.73 23.80 -9.28
N THR A 236 -21.98 24.12 -8.02
CA THR A 236 -22.06 25.47 -7.52
C THR A 236 -20.76 26.24 -7.70
N LEU A 237 -19.61 25.58 -7.40
CA LEU A 237 -18.28 26.18 -7.59
C LEU A 237 -17.90 26.42 -9.07
N MET A 238 -18.48 25.67 -10.00
CA MET A 238 -18.22 25.85 -11.43
C MET A 238 -19.10 26.94 -12.07
N CYS A 239 -20.17 27.37 -11.38
CA CYS A 239 -21.11 28.41 -11.84
C CYS A 239 -20.88 29.76 -11.17
N THR A 240 -19.92 29.88 -10.25
CA THR A 240 -19.45 31.13 -9.64
C THR A 240 -18.11 31.55 -10.20
#